data_c7c9687340bc000e8c00fcd10db1fe08
#
_entry.id   c7c9687340bc000e8c00fcd10db1fe08
#
_cell.length_a   1.000
_cell.length_b   1.000
_cell.length_c   1.000
_cell.angle_alpha   90.00
_cell.angle_beta   90.00
_cell.angle_gamma   90.00
#
_symmetry.space_group_name_H-M   'P 1'
#
loop_
_entity.id
_entity.type
_entity.pdbx_description
1 polymer ?
#
loop_
_entity_poly.entity_id
_entity_poly.type
_entity_poly.pdbx_seq_one_letter_code
_entity_poly.pdbx_strand_id
1 'polypeptide(L)'
;MKKNIQGVESVNKALEILNCFTDNNETLTVTKIANITGDHKSRISRISKSLENYGYIRKIKSGEFKIGHSISRLYEIYESSFNLKNSIKQELDIISSKTKETASFFVKQNDARVCIQSSAPSKSIRHLEEIGQKKPLNKGSSGHILSAYNNLEIKDKAKILKDGYAITFGERDPEMASVSVPIFKKKNELLGALTVGGHISNFNKKNCIYFLNILRSSKVKIEKNLIKMQ
;
A
#
# COMPACT_ATOMS: atom_id res chain seq x y z
N MET A 1 22.66 -0.73 -9.63
CA MET A 1 23.48 -0.83 -8.40
C MET A 1 22.70 -1.67 -7.38
N LYS A 2 23.24 -2.83 -6.94
CA LYS A 2 22.61 -3.60 -5.84
C LYS A 2 22.67 -2.76 -4.57
N LYS A 3 21.52 -2.42 -3.98
CA LYS A 3 21.48 -1.80 -2.64
C LYS A 3 22.18 -2.75 -1.66
N ASN A 4 23.16 -2.25 -0.95
CA ASN A 4 23.82 -3.01 0.13
C ASN A 4 22.82 -3.02 1.31
N ILE A 5 21.97 -4.06 1.35
CA ILE A 5 20.97 -4.23 2.41
C ILE A 5 21.70 -4.86 3.58
N GLN A 6 21.81 -4.15 4.71
CA GLN A 6 22.33 -4.71 5.96
C GLN A 6 21.53 -5.95 6.39
N GLY A 7 22.20 -6.96 6.92
CA GLY A 7 21.59 -8.19 7.41
C GLY A 7 22.32 -9.44 6.94
N VAL A 8 21.74 -10.60 7.25
CA VAL A 8 22.29 -11.90 6.85
C VAL A 8 21.99 -12.14 5.37
N GLU A 9 23.03 -12.30 4.55
CA GLU A 9 22.93 -12.41 3.09
C GLU A 9 21.94 -13.50 2.64
N SER A 10 21.99 -14.68 3.25
CA SER A 10 21.08 -15.78 2.91
C SER A 10 19.62 -15.48 3.20
N VAL A 11 19.33 -14.73 4.27
CA VAL A 11 17.97 -14.27 4.60
C VAL A 11 17.51 -13.22 3.60
N ASN A 12 18.37 -12.25 3.27
CA ASN A 12 18.06 -11.25 2.25
C ASN A 12 17.73 -11.91 0.91
N LYS A 13 18.49 -12.92 0.52
CA LYS A 13 18.25 -13.68 -0.70
C LYS A 13 16.96 -14.48 -0.68
N ALA A 14 16.59 -15.05 0.45
CA ALA A 14 15.29 -15.73 0.60
C ALA A 14 14.12 -14.77 0.42
N LEU A 15 14.21 -13.57 1.00
CA LEU A 15 13.21 -12.51 0.84
C LEU A 15 13.17 -11.97 -0.60
N GLU A 16 14.32 -11.82 -1.28
CA GLU A 16 14.37 -11.46 -2.70
C GLU A 16 13.63 -12.48 -3.57
N ILE A 17 13.78 -13.79 -3.30
CA ILE A 17 13.04 -14.84 -4.02
C ILE A 17 11.54 -14.70 -3.82
N LEU A 18 11.07 -14.47 -2.59
CA LEU A 18 9.64 -14.26 -2.33
C LEU A 18 9.11 -13.02 -3.06
N ASN A 19 9.91 -11.96 -3.16
CA ASN A 19 9.52 -10.74 -3.87
C ASN A 19 9.50 -10.90 -5.41
N CYS A 20 9.98 -12.01 -5.97
CA CYS A 20 9.85 -12.30 -7.40
C CYS A 20 8.42 -12.70 -7.79
N PHE A 21 7.61 -13.18 -6.83
CA PHE A 21 6.22 -13.53 -7.08
C PHE A 21 5.36 -12.28 -7.13
N THR A 22 4.63 -12.11 -8.22
CA THR A 22 3.73 -10.97 -8.49
C THR A 22 2.51 -11.47 -9.24
N ASP A 23 1.49 -10.64 -9.43
CA ASP A 23 0.28 -10.99 -10.20
C ASP A 23 0.62 -11.45 -11.64
N ASN A 24 1.69 -10.90 -12.22
CA ASN A 24 2.20 -11.30 -13.54
C ASN A 24 3.16 -12.50 -13.49
N ASN A 25 3.56 -12.95 -12.32
CA ASN A 25 4.51 -14.02 -12.08
C ASN A 25 4.07 -14.91 -10.93
N GLU A 26 2.88 -15.50 -11.05
CA GLU A 26 2.33 -16.42 -10.03
C GLU A 26 3.12 -17.72 -9.92
N THR A 27 3.76 -18.16 -11.02
CA THR A 27 4.61 -19.35 -11.07
C THR A 27 5.98 -19.00 -11.59
N LEU A 28 7.02 -19.54 -10.94
CA LEU A 28 8.41 -19.23 -11.26
C LEU A 28 9.29 -20.49 -11.26
N THR A 29 10.10 -20.66 -12.31
CA THR A 29 11.18 -21.65 -12.33
C THR A 29 12.43 -21.10 -11.63
N VAL A 30 13.34 -21.98 -11.20
CA VAL A 30 14.68 -21.60 -10.70
C VAL A 30 15.40 -20.67 -11.68
N THR A 31 15.28 -20.96 -12.98
CA THR A 31 15.92 -20.16 -14.04
C THR A 31 15.33 -18.74 -14.10
N LYS A 32 13.99 -18.61 -14.03
CA LYS A 32 13.33 -17.31 -14.06
C LYS A 32 13.68 -16.46 -12.83
N ILE A 33 13.69 -17.09 -11.65
CA ILE A 33 14.10 -16.42 -10.40
C ILE A 33 15.58 -15.97 -10.49
N ALA A 34 16.47 -16.83 -10.98
CA ALA A 34 17.89 -16.49 -11.17
C ALA A 34 18.08 -15.29 -12.11
N ASN A 35 17.31 -15.22 -13.20
CA ASN A 35 17.36 -14.09 -14.14
C ASN A 35 16.84 -12.78 -13.49
N ILE A 36 15.75 -12.83 -12.70
CA ILE A 36 15.17 -11.65 -12.03
C ILE A 36 16.14 -11.12 -10.96
N THR A 37 16.71 -12.01 -10.14
CA THR A 37 17.58 -11.63 -9.01
C THR A 37 19.03 -11.37 -9.42
N GLY A 38 19.45 -11.85 -10.60
CA GLY A 38 20.83 -11.82 -11.06
C GLY A 38 21.75 -12.72 -10.22
N ASP A 39 21.22 -13.79 -9.62
CA ASP A 39 21.96 -14.74 -8.79
C ASP A 39 22.13 -16.11 -9.49
N HIS A 40 23.06 -16.94 -9.01
CA HIS A 40 23.34 -18.24 -9.58
C HIS A 40 22.22 -19.26 -9.31
N LYS A 41 21.84 -20.05 -10.31
CA LYS A 41 20.79 -21.08 -10.22
C LYS A 41 20.99 -22.06 -9.04
N SER A 42 22.26 -22.44 -8.76
CA SER A 42 22.58 -23.34 -7.64
C SER A 42 22.23 -22.74 -6.28
N ARG A 43 22.51 -21.43 -6.08
CA ARG A 43 22.14 -20.70 -4.87
C ARG A 43 20.62 -20.57 -4.75
N ILE A 44 19.94 -20.15 -5.82
CA ILE A 44 18.48 -20.04 -5.87
C ILE A 44 17.83 -21.39 -5.54
N SER A 45 18.30 -22.49 -6.12
CA SER A 45 17.77 -23.84 -5.86
C SER A 45 17.87 -24.23 -4.38
N ARG A 46 19.01 -23.97 -3.72
CA ARG A 46 19.22 -24.28 -2.30
C ARG A 46 18.31 -23.44 -1.39
N ILE A 47 18.21 -22.14 -1.66
CA ILE A 47 17.34 -21.25 -0.88
C ILE A 47 15.87 -21.59 -1.11
N SER A 48 15.46 -21.86 -2.36
CA SER A 48 14.09 -22.29 -2.68
C SER A 48 13.73 -23.60 -1.96
N LYS A 49 14.68 -24.53 -1.82
CA LYS A 49 14.45 -25.75 -1.04
C LYS A 49 14.17 -25.46 0.44
N SER A 50 14.89 -24.52 1.04
CA SER A 50 14.61 -24.06 2.39
C SER A 50 13.22 -23.42 2.50
N LEU A 51 12.88 -22.50 1.59
CA LEU A 51 11.56 -21.86 1.55
C LEU A 51 10.43 -22.87 1.36
N GLU A 52 10.64 -23.92 0.55
CA GLU A 52 9.70 -25.03 0.33
C GLU A 52 9.52 -25.84 1.61
N ASN A 53 10.62 -26.23 2.29
CA ASN A 53 10.57 -26.99 3.53
C ASN A 53 9.79 -26.26 4.65
N TYR A 54 9.85 -24.92 4.68
CA TYR A 54 9.10 -24.09 5.63
C TYR A 54 7.73 -23.66 5.11
N GLY A 55 7.30 -24.15 3.92
CA GLY A 55 5.98 -23.89 3.35
C GLY A 55 5.74 -22.47 2.82
N TYR A 56 6.79 -21.67 2.65
CA TYR A 56 6.69 -20.33 2.06
C TYR A 56 6.49 -20.35 0.55
N ILE A 57 7.05 -21.35 -0.11
CA ILE A 57 6.77 -21.69 -1.50
C ILE A 57 6.44 -23.17 -1.59
N ARG A 58 5.81 -23.59 -2.67
CA ARG A 58 5.55 -25.01 -2.97
C ARG A 58 5.89 -25.31 -4.42
N LYS A 59 6.49 -26.46 -4.65
CA LYS A 59 6.75 -26.96 -6.00
C LYS A 59 5.48 -27.59 -6.57
N ILE A 60 5.16 -27.30 -7.82
CA ILE A 60 4.04 -27.91 -8.55
C ILE A 60 4.54 -28.96 -9.53
N LYS A 61 3.61 -29.73 -10.15
CA LYS A 61 3.96 -30.87 -11.03
C LYS A 61 4.85 -30.49 -12.22
N SER A 62 4.74 -29.27 -12.73
CA SER A 62 5.60 -28.72 -13.80
C SER A 62 7.04 -28.43 -13.38
N GLY A 63 7.36 -28.56 -12.08
CA GLY A 63 8.67 -28.20 -11.54
C GLY A 63 8.84 -26.74 -11.16
N GLU A 64 7.82 -25.90 -11.40
CA GLU A 64 7.78 -24.50 -11.00
C GLU A 64 7.38 -24.36 -9.52
N PHE A 65 7.70 -23.19 -8.96
CA PHE A 65 7.28 -22.82 -7.62
C PHE A 65 6.07 -21.87 -7.67
N LYS A 66 5.19 -22.00 -6.68
CA LYS A 66 4.12 -21.07 -6.29
C LYS A 66 4.29 -20.64 -4.84
N ILE A 67 3.65 -19.56 -4.45
CA ILE A 67 3.51 -19.16 -3.04
C ILE A 67 2.88 -20.31 -2.25
N GLY A 68 3.41 -20.57 -1.05
CA GLY A 68 3.00 -21.66 -0.17
C GLY A 68 2.07 -21.19 0.96
N HIS A 69 1.51 -22.17 1.69
CA HIS A 69 0.49 -21.95 2.73
C HIS A 69 0.99 -21.14 3.95
N SER A 70 2.30 -21.13 4.21
CA SER A 70 2.85 -20.35 5.33
C SER A 70 2.62 -18.84 5.17
N ILE A 71 2.55 -18.35 3.94
CA ILE A 71 2.21 -16.94 3.67
C ILE A 71 0.75 -16.65 4.08
N SER A 72 -0.20 -17.54 3.75
CA SER A 72 -1.61 -17.40 4.16
C SER A 72 -1.74 -17.37 5.69
N ARG A 73 -1.08 -18.29 6.39
CA ARG A 73 -1.08 -18.33 7.84
C ARG A 73 -0.51 -17.05 8.48
N LEU A 74 0.60 -16.53 7.96
CA LEU A 74 1.17 -15.28 8.46
C LEU A 74 0.26 -14.09 8.15
N TYR A 75 -0.40 -14.09 7.01
CA TYR A 75 -1.39 -13.08 6.63
C TYR A 75 -2.59 -13.11 7.58
N GLU A 76 -3.12 -14.28 7.95
CA GLU A 76 -4.21 -14.44 8.93
C GLU A 76 -3.82 -13.90 10.31
N ILE A 77 -2.60 -14.18 10.79
CA ILE A 77 -2.07 -13.63 12.04
C ILE A 77 -1.94 -12.11 11.93
N TYR A 78 -1.41 -11.62 10.81
CA TYR A 78 -1.33 -10.19 10.53
C TYR A 78 -2.72 -9.55 10.51
N GLU A 79 -3.70 -10.16 9.85
CA GLU A 79 -5.08 -9.66 9.82
C GLU A 79 -5.76 -9.71 11.19
N SER A 80 -5.60 -10.80 11.95
CA SER A 80 -6.23 -10.96 13.26
C SER A 80 -5.68 -9.97 14.29
N SER A 81 -4.42 -9.59 14.18
CA SER A 81 -3.83 -8.51 14.99
C SER A 81 -4.36 -7.12 14.64
N PHE A 82 -5.14 -6.99 13.54
CA PHE A 82 -5.64 -5.73 13.00
C PHE A 82 -7.17 -5.72 12.80
N ASN A 83 -7.92 -5.67 13.92
CA ASN A 83 -9.30 -5.16 13.91
C ASN A 83 -9.41 -3.78 13.22
N LEU A 84 -8.29 -3.08 13.13
CA LEU A 84 -8.08 -1.85 12.41
C LEU A 84 -8.35 -1.96 10.90
N LYS A 85 -7.92 -3.05 10.25
CA LYS A 85 -8.06 -3.23 8.80
C LYS A 85 -9.53 -3.33 8.39
N ASN A 86 -10.33 -4.02 9.20
CA ASN A 86 -11.78 -4.12 8.98
C ASN A 86 -12.48 -2.77 9.18
N SER A 87 -12.10 -2.00 10.21
CA SER A 87 -12.63 -0.66 10.43
C SER A 87 -12.28 0.30 9.30
N ILE A 88 -11.05 0.26 8.80
CA ILE A 88 -10.63 1.04 7.64
C ILE A 88 -11.41 0.60 6.39
N LYS A 89 -11.53 -0.70 6.14
CA LYS A 89 -12.24 -1.23 4.96
C LYS A 89 -13.69 -0.77 4.92
N GLN A 90 -14.40 -0.84 6.03
CA GLN A 90 -15.79 -0.37 6.13
C GLN A 90 -15.92 1.12 5.78
N GLU A 91 -15.04 1.97 6.31
CA GLU A 91 -15.06 3.40 5.99
C GLU A 91 -14.65 3.68 4.53
N LEU A 92 -13.70 2.92 3.95
CA LEU A 92 -13.37 3.02 2.53
C LEU A 92 -14.55 2.65 1.63
N ASP A 93 -15.32 1.62 1.98
CA ASP A 93 -16.53 1.24 1.23
C ASP A 93 -17.59 2.35 1.28
N ILE A 94 -17.78 2.98 2.45
CA ILE A 94 -18.67 4.13 2.61
C ILE A 94 -18.19 5.33 1.79
N ILE A 95 -16.90 5.65 1.85
CA ILE A 95 -16.31 6.77 1.08
C ILE A 95 -16.49 6.52 -0.42
N SER A 96 -16.12 5.34 -0.91
CA SER A 96 -16.22 4.99 -2.33
C SER A 96 -17.67 5.02 -2.82
N SER A 97 -18.60 4.51 -2.03
CA SER A 97 -20.04 4.55 -2.33
C SER A 97 -20.56 5.97 -2.47
N LYS A 98 -20.18 6.89 -1.55
CA LYS A 98 -20.62 8.29 -1.53
C LYS A 98 -19.96 9.16 -2.60
N THR A 99 -18.66 9.02 -2.77
CA THR A 99 -17.88 9.84 -3.70
C THR A 99 -17.98 9.36 -5.14
N LYS A 100 -18.34 8.07 -5.34
CA LYS A 100 -18.26 7.37 -6.62
C LYS A 100 -16.83 7.33 -7.20
N GLU A 101 -15.81 7.49 -6.31
CA GLU A 101 -14.40 7.43 -6.65
C GLU A 101 -13.70 6.37 -5.79
N THR A 102 -12.47 6.01 -6.14
CA THR A 102 -11.69 5.03 -5.39
C THR A 102 -11.21 5.63 -4.08
N ALA A 103 -11.53 4.95 -2.99
CA ALA A 103 -11.04 5.26 -1.65
C ALA A 103 -9.90 4.32 -1.28
N SER A 104 -8.82 4.85 -0.72
CA SER A 104 -7.62 4.07 -0.40
C SER A 104 -6.96 4.54 0.88
N PHE A 105 -6.28 3.62 1.57
CA PHE A 105 -5.50 3.93 2.74
C PHE A 105 -4.03 3.57 2.53
N PHE A 106 -3.15 4.56 2.72
CA PHE A 106 -1.72 4.44 2.49
C PHE A 106 -0.94 4.58 3.78
N VAL A 107 0.14 3.82 3.90
CA VAL A 107 1.15 3.97 4.96
C VAL A 107 2.52 4.26 4.36
N LYS A 108 3.38 4.91 5.16
CA LYS A 108 4.79 5.09 4.81
C LYS A 108 5.55 3.80 5.11
N GLN A 109 6.30 3.30 4.14
CA GLN A 109 7.23 2.19 4.30
C GLN A 109 8.57 2.58 3.66
N ASN A 110 9.58 2.84 4.47
CA ASN A 110 10.87 3.38 4.04
C ASN A 110 10.67 4.68 3.22
N ASP A 111 11.17 4.72 1.98
CA ASP A 111 11.11 5.87 1.06
C ASP A 111 9.89 5.83 0.13
N ALA A 112 8.91 5.00 0.42
CA ALA A 112 7.71 4.83 -0.38
C ALA A 112 6.43 4.90 0.45
N ARG A 113 5.30 5.15 -0.21
CA ARG A 113 3.98 4.85 0.33
C ARG A 113 3.46 3.54 -0.24
N VAL A 114 2.76 2.79 0.59
CA VAL A 114 2.15 1.51 0.22
C VAL A 114 0.66 1.59 0.47
N CYS A 115 -0.14 1.19 -0.53
CA CYS A 115 -1.57 0.99 -0.35
C CYS A 115 -1.81 -0.27 0.46
N ILE A 116 -2.39 -0.16 1.65
CA ILE A 116 -2.70 -1.33 2.49
C ILE A 116 -4.17 -1.73 2.42
N GLN A 117 -5.04 -0.85 1.94
CA GLN A 117 -6.45 -1.13 1.75
C GLN A 117 -7.04 -0.19 0.69
N SER A 118 -7.98 -0.70 -0.12
CA SER A 118 -8.66 0.04 -1.16
C SER A 118 -10.11 -0.42 -1.34
N SER A 119 -10.96 0.50 -1.79
CA SER A 119 -12.33 0.24 -2.23
C SER A 119 -12.62 1.06 -3.48
N ALA A 120 -12.97 0.39 -4.57
CA ALA A 120 -13.30 1.01 -5.83
C ALA A 120 -14.83 1.03 -6.04
N PRO A 121 -15.37 2.06 -6.69
CA PRO A 121 -16.80 2.11 -7.01
C PRO A 121 -17.17 1.09 -8.08
N SER A 122 -18.45 0.68 -8.09
CA SER A 122 -19.00 -0.18 -9.16
C SER A 122 -19.29 0.66 -10.41
N LYS A 123 -18.21 1.05 -11.11
CA LYS A 123 -18.26 1.77 -12.40
C LYS A 123 -17.44 1.02 -13.45
N SER A 124 -17.83 1.15 -14.74
CA SER A 124 -17.09 0.55 -15.87
C SER A 124 -15.69 1.16 -16.00
N ILE A 125 -15.58 2.49 -15.90
CA ILE A 125 -14.30 3.21 -15.87
C ILE A 125 -14.04 3.68 -14.46
N ARG A 126 -13.00 3.13 -13.81
CA ARG A 126 -12.58 3.49 -12.47
C ARG A 126 -11.08 3.38 -12.31
N HIS A 127 -10.53 4.21 -11.45
CA HIS A 127 -9.16 4.03 -11.00
C HIS A 127 -9.10 2.84 -10.03
N LEU A 128 -8.16 1.94 -10.24
CA LEU A 128 -7.87 0.84 -9.31
C LEU A 128 -6.57 1.12 -8.58
N GLU A 129 -6.59 0.96 -7.29
CA GLU A 129 -5.42 1.08 -6.44
C GLU A 129 -5.05 -0.31 -5.92
N GLU A 130 -3.91 -0.83 -6.35
CA GLU A 130 -3.44 -2.17 -5.98
C GLU A 130 -2.91 -2.19 -4.55
N ILE A 131 -3.40 -3.13 -3.75
CA ILE A 131 -2.91 -3.36 -2.38
C ILE A 131 -1.47 -3.91 -2.46
N GLY A 132 -0.57 -3.34 -1.65
CA GLY A 132 0.84 -3.70 -1.64
C GLY A 132 1.72 -2.92 -2.63
N GLN A 133 1.14 -2.21 -3.59
CA GLN A 133 1.90 -1.43 -4.55
C GLN A 133 2.64 -0.27 -3.89
N LYS A 134 3.94 -0.17 -4.18
CA LYS A 134 4.81 0.91 -3.70
C LYS A 134 4.77 2.08 -4.67
N LYS A 135 4.59 3.29 -4.14
CA LYS A 135 4.56 4.56 -4.88
C LYS A 135 5.44 5.60 -4.22
N PRO A 136 5.98 6.57 -4.97
CA PRO A 136 6.85 7.60 -4.40
C PRO A 136 6.08 8.49 -3.42
N LEU A 137 6.79 9.02 -2.40
CA LEU A 137 6.23 9.92 -1.39
C LEU A 137 6.07 11.36 -1.87
N ASN A 138 6.87 11.80 -2.85
CA ASN A 138 6.91 13.18 -3.33
C ASN A 138 5.83 13.54 -4.36
N LYS A 139 4.91 12.63 -4.69
CA LYS A 139 3.83 12.85 -5.67
C LYS A 139 2.50 12.34 -5.16
N GLY A 140 1.44 13.12 -5.43
CA GLY A 140 0.06 12.79 -5.08
C GLY A 140 -0.28 13.08 -3.63
N SER A 141 -1.55 13.37 -3.35
CA SER A 141 -2.02 13.89 -2.06
C SER A 141 -1.68 12.99 -0.87
N SER A 142 -1.78 11.67 -1.00
CA SER A 142 -1.38 10.73 0.08
C SER A 142 0.14 10.77 0.33
N GLY A 143 0.95 10.93 -0.72
CA GLY A 143 2.40 11.11 -0.58
C GLY A 143 2.73 12.40 0.19
N HIS A 144 2.08 13.50 -0.16
CA HIS A 144 2.24 14.78 0.52
C HIS A 144 1.84 14.72 1.99
N ILE A 145 0.71 14.08 2.34
CA ILE A 145 0.32 13.86 3.74
C ILE A 145 1.40 13.05 4.48
N LEU A 146 1.79 11.90 3.93
CA LEU A 146 2.79 11.04 4.57
C LEU A 146 4.14 11.75 4.73
N SER A 147 4.55 12.55 3.76
CA SER A 147 5.80 13.31 3.83
C SER A 147 5.73 14.42 4.86
N ALA A 148 4.67 15.25 4.84
CA ALA A 148 4.53 16.37 5.75
C ALA A 148 4.57 15.95 7.22
N TYR A 149 3.82 14.90 7.57
CA TYR A 149 3.70 14.41 8.95
C TYR A 149 4.85 13.48 9.39
N ASN A 150 5.76 13.10 8.47
CA ASN A 150 7.03 12.42 8.79
C ASN A 150 8.25 13.36 8.65
N ASN A 151 8.05 14.67 8.67
CA ASN A 151 9.09 15.70 8.60
C ASN A 151 9.96 15.67 7.34
N LEU A 152 9.47 15.06 6.25
CA LEU A 152 10.16 15.12 4.97
C LEU A 152 9.90 16.47 4.30
N GLU A 153 10.87 16.94 3.50
CA GLU A 153 10.71 18.17 2.74
C GLU A 153 9.84 17.93 1.50
N ILE A 154 8.75 18.70 1.42
CA ILE A 154 7.84 18.72 0.28
C ILE A 154 7.28 20.12 0.05
N LYS A 155 6.79 20.36 -1.16
CA LYS A 155 6.06 21.57 -1.51
C LYS A 155 4.83 21.73 -0.60
N ASP A 156 4.56 22.96 -0.17
CA ASP A 156 3.39 23.33 0.64
C ASP A 156 3.27 22.62 2.01
N LYS A 157 4.37 22.07 2.57
CA LYS A 157 4.39 21.34 3.85
C LYS A 157 3.69 22.12 4.98
N ALA A 158 4.04 23.39 5.18
CA ALA A 158 3.46 24.22 6.22
C ALA A 158 1.94 24.36 6.06
N LYS A 159 1.46 24.53 4.83
CA LYS A 159 0.04 24.61 4.50
C LYS A 159 -0.67 23.29 4.81
N ILE A 160 -0.10 22.16 4.39
CA ILE A 160 -0.66 20.83 4.65
C ILE A 160 -0.79 20.55 6.15
N LEU A 161 0.23 20.89 6.93
CA LEU A 161 0.21 20.73 8.39
C LEU A 161 -0.82 21.63 9.05
N LYS A 162 -1.02 22.88 8.56
CA LYS A 162 -2.01 23.83 9.05
C LYS A 162 -3.44 23.38 8.69
N ASP A 163 -3.67 23.03 7.43
CA ASP A 163 -5.01 22.76 6.89
C ASP A 163 -5.50 21.35 7.18
N GLY A 164 -4.55 20.40 7.45
CA GLY A 164 -4.83 19.00 7.75
C GLY A 164 -5.29 18.17 6.55
N TYR A 165 -4.95 18.61 5.33
CA TYR A 165 -5.26 17.86 4.10
C TYR A 165 -4.31 18.22 2.96
N ALA A 166 -4.30 17.41 1.92
CA ALA A 166 -3.64 17.69 0.65
C ALA A 166 -4.57 17.39 -0.52
N ILE A 167 -4.49 18.19 -1.57
CA ILE A 167 -5.17 17.98 -2.85
C ILE A 167 -4.11 18.09 -3.95
N THR A 168 -4.13 17.16 -4.89
CA THR A 168 -3.20 17.17 -6.04
C THR A 168 -3.92 16.89 -7.33
N PHE A 169 -3.44 17.52 -8.41
CA PHE A 169 -3.96 17.39 -9.76
C PHE A 169 -2.79 17.08 -10.69
N GLY A 170 -2.87 15.98 -11.46
CA GLY A 170 -1.92 15.67 -12.52
C GLY A 170 -0.48 15.35 -12.11
N GLU A 171 -0.17 15.26 -10.80
CA GLU A 171 1.24 15.13 -10.36
C GLU A 171 1.89 13.78 -10.69
N ARG A 172 1.14 12.71 -10.63
CA ARG A 172 1.62 11.36 -10.94
C ARG A 172 1.23 10.92 -12.34
N ASP A 173 0.01 11.22 -12.68
CA ASP A 173 -0.63 10.93 -13.95
C ASP A 173 -1.48 12.17 -14.30
N PRO A 174 -1.29 12.78 -15.49
CA PRO A 174 -1.99 14.01 -15.90
C PRO A 174 -3.52 13.92 -15.80
N GLU A 175 -4.09 12.73 -15.96
CA GLU A 175 -5.53 12.52 -15.90
C GLU A 175 -6.07 12.25 -14.49
N MET A 176 -5.21 12.21 -13.47
CA MET A 176 -5.57 11.83 -12.13
C MET A 176 -5.51 12.98 -11.13
N ALA A 177 -6.50 13.01 -10.21
CA ALA A 177 -6.49 13.89 -9.06
C ALA A 177 -6.81 13.11 -7.79
N SER A 178 -6.42 13.67 -6.65
CA SER A 178 -6.68 13.05 -5.35
C SER A 178 -6.79 14.06 -4.21
N VAL A 179 -7.56 13.69 -3.18
CA VAL A 179 -7.71 14.41 -1.91
C VAL A 179 -7.34 13.45 -0.79
N SER A 180 -6.54 13.89 0.18
CA SER A 180 -6.11 13.04 1.30
C SER A 180 -6.13 13.78 2.63
N VAL A 181 -6.41 13.04 3.71
CA VAL A 181 -6.30 13.48 5.10
C VAL A 181 -5.41 12.54 5.91
N PRO A 182 -4.70 13.03 6.94
CA PRO A 182 -3.93 12.17 7.85
C PRO A 182 -4.86 11.43 8.81
N ILE A 183 -4.52 10.18 9.12
CA ILE A 183 -5.12 9.38 10.19
C ILE A 183 -4.07 9.17 11.28
N PHE A 184 -4.44 9.43 12.53
CA PHE A 184 -3.55 9.29 13.68
C PHE A 184 -3.96 8.11 14.56
N LYS A 185 -2.98 7.38 15.06
CA LYS A 185 -3.19 6.31 16.04
C LYS A 185 -3.34 6.86 17.46
N LYS A 186 -2.49 7.84 17.80
CA LYS A 186 -2.50 8.64 19.03
C LYS A 186 -2.24 10.09 18.69
N LYS A 187 -2.30 10.97 19.69
CA LYS A 187 -1.95 12.38 19.50
C LYS A 187 -0.56 12.48 18.85
N ASN A 188 -0.50 13.02 17.65
CA ASN A 188 0.70 13.22 16.84
C ASN A 188 1.40 11.96 16.30
N GLU A 189 0.86 10.74 16.45
CA GLU A 189 1.40 9.53 15.83
C GLU A 189 0.64 9.23 14.54
N LEU A 190 1.23 9.57 13.40
CA LEU A 190 0.61 9.32 12.10
C LEU A 190 0.54 7.80 11.83
N LEU A 191 -0.67 7.30 11.58
CA LEU A 191 -0.90 5.94 11.11
C LEU A 191 -0.77 5.83 9.59
N GLY A 192 -1.36 6.80 8.87
CA GLY A 192 -1.38 6.77 7.41
C GLY A 192 -2.19 7.91 6.80
N ALA A 193 -2.46 7.81 5.51
CA ALA A 193 -3.23 8.76 4.73
C ALA A 193 -4.48 8.11 4.15
N LEU A 194 -5.65 8.67 4.46
CA LEU A 194 -6.94 8.30 3.90
C LEU A 194 -7.19 9.16 2.66
N THR A 195 -7.51 8.54 1.52
CA THR A 195 -7.47 9.18 0.20
C THR A 195 -8.71 8.85 -0.61
N VAL A 196 -9.21 9.85 -1.36
CA VAL A 196 -10.08 9.67 -2.52
C VAL A 196 -9.29 10.04 -3.77
N GLY A 197 -9.25 9.16 -4.76
CA GLY A 197 -8.54 9.35 -6.02
C GLY A 197 -9.37 8.89 -7.21
N GLY A 198 -9.23 9.62 -8.33
CA GLY A 198 -9.98 9.31 -9.55
C GLY A 198 -9.60 10.24 -10.69
N HIS A 199 -10.38 10.18 -11.79
CA HIS A 199 -10.14 11.00 -12.97
C HIS A 199 -10.31 12.49 -12.66
N ILE A 200 -9.39 13.33 -13.15
CA ILE A 200 -9.27 14.75 -12.84
C ILE A 200 -10.54 15.55 -13.12
N SER A 201 -11.33 15.18 -14.13
CA SER A 201 -12.60 15.84 -14.47
C SER A 201 -13.63 15.80 -13.33
N ASN A 202 -13.52 14.83 -12.41
CA ASN A 202 -14.42 14.68 -11.28
C ASN A 202 -13.96 15.49 -10.05
N PHE A 203 -12.81 16.15 -10.09
CA PHE A 203 -12.16 16.86 -8.98
C PHE A 203 -12.25 18.40 -9.13
N ASN A 204 -13.44 18.93 -9.45
CA ASN A 204 -13.67 20.36 -9.38
C ASN A 204 -13.72 20.87 -7.91
N LYS A 205 -13.67 22.18 -7.72
CA LYS A 205 -13.64 22.80 -6.37
C LYS A 205 -14.79 22.31 -5.46
N LYS A 206 -16.03 22.19 -6.00
CA LYS A 206 -17.21 21.73 -5.23
C LYS A 206 -17.03 20.26 -4.79
N ASN A 207 -16.59 19.41 -5.69
CA ASN A 207 -16.40 17.98 -5.39
C ASN A 207 -15.21 17.77 -4.43
N CYS A 208 -14.12 18.50 -4.58
CA CYS A 208 -12.99 18.42 -3.63
C CYS A 208 -13.42 18.77 -2.20
N ILE A 209 -14.23 19.81 -2.01
CA ILE A 209 -14.79 20.18 -0.70
C ILE A 209 -15.71 19.05 -0.18
N TYR A 210 -16.57 18.50 -1.02
CA TYR A 210 -17.45 17.38 -0.66
C TYR A 210 -16.65 16.14 -0.24
N PHE A 211 -15.64 15.76 -1.01
CA PHE A 211 -14.76 14.63 -0.70
C PHE A 211 -14.00 14.85 0.61
N LEU A 212 -13.48 16.06 0.82
CA LEU A 212 -12.79 16.42 2.06
C LEU A 212 -13.69 16.28 3.29
N ASN A 213 -14.95 16.70 3.21
CA ASN A 213 -15.90 16.57 4.31
C ASN A 213 -16.19 15.09 4.63
N ILE A 214 -16.34 14.23 3.60
CA ILE A 214 -16.51 12.79 3.79
C ILE A 214 -15.28 12.19 4.44
N LEU A 215 -14.07 12.50 3.94
CA LEU A 215 -12.81 12.01 4.49
C LEU A 215 -12.63 12.43 5.95
N ARG A 216 -12.95 13.67 6.31
CA ARG A 216 -12.90 14.17 7.70
C ARG A 216 -13.87 13.43 8.62
N SER A 217 -15.08 13.16 8.16
CA SER A 217 -16.06 12.37 8.92
C SER A 217 -15.57 10.94 9.17
N SER A 218 -15.06 10.27 8.14
CA SER A 218 -14.50 8.91 8.25
C SER A 218 -13.23 8.87 9.09
N LYS A 219 -12.36 9.91 9.01
CA LYS A 219 -11.19 10.08 9.88
C LYS A 219 -11.58 9.99 11.36
N VAL A 220 -12.58 10.77 11.79
CA VAL A 220 -13.04 10.77 13.19
C VAL A 220 -13.49 9.38 13.64
N LYS A 221 -14.21 8.65 12.80
CA LYS A 221 -14.67 7.30 13.12
C LYS A 221 -13.50 6.29 13.22
N ILE A 222 -12.57 6.32 12.25
CA ILE A 222 -11.40 5.45 12.25
C ILE A 222 -10.57 5.70 13.51
N GLU A 223 -10.25 6.96 13.81
CA GLU A 223 -9.45 7.34 14.98
C GLU A 223 -10.13 6.98 16.31
N LYS A 224 -11.47 7.15 16.40
CA LYS A 224 -12.25 6.73 17.58
C LYS A 224 -12.21 5.21 17.79
N ASN A 225 -12.28 4.43 16.71
CA ASN A 225 -12.20 2.98 16.81
C ASN A 225 -10.79 2.51 17.23
N LEU A 226 -9.74 3.21 16.77
CA LEU A 226 -8.35 2.96 17.21
C LEU A 226 -8.14 3.14 18.70
N ILE A 227 -8.77 4.16 19.30
CA ILE A 227 -8.67 4.43 20.76
C ILE A 227 -9.38 3.34 21.57
N LYS A 228 -10.48 2.78 21.08
CA LYS A 228 -11.24 1.71 21.76
C LYS A 228 -10.56 0.34 21.71
N MET A 229 -9.57 0.16 20.84
CA MET A 229 -8.83 -1.11 20.66
C MET A 229 -7.52 -1.16 21.45
N GLN A 230 -7.20 -0.13 22.22
CA GLN A 230 -6.06 -0.06 23.16
C GLN A 230 -6.51 -0.29 24.59
#